data_8183c61c60ba1d19ffec32decdfe4dd8
#
_entry.id   8183c61c60ba1d19ffec32decdfe4dd8
#
_cell.length_a   1.000
_cell.length_b   1.000
_cell.length_c   1.000
_cell.angle_alpha   90.00
_cell.angle_beta   90.00
_cell.angle_gamma   90.00
#
_symmetry.space_group_name_H-M   'P 1'
#
loop_
_entity.id
_entity.type
_entity.pdbx_description
1 polymer ?
#
loop_
_entity_poly.entity_id
_entity_poly.type
_entity_poly.pdbx_seq_one_letter_code
_entity_poly.pdbx_strand_id
1 'polypeptide(L)'
;MAGFATIDEALQDLRDGKLILVIDDPDRENEGDLICAAEFATTENVNAMASLAKGLICMPMSKEMTKKLGLDQMVAVNTDTVSYTHLRAHETVL
;
A
#
# COMPACT_ATOMS: atom_id res chain seq x y z
N MET A 1 8.25 22.69 8.93
CA MET A 1 9.21 21.82 9.61
C MET A 1 10.27 21.36 8.65
N ALA A 2 11.52 21.52 9.04
CA ALA A 2 12.60 21.08 8.20
C ALA A 2 12.59 19.54 8.12
N GLY A 3 12.85 19.01 6.97
CA GLY A 3 12.92 17.55 6.78
C GLY A 3 11.72 16.93 6.11
N PHE A 4 10.61 17.67 5.99
CA PHE A 4 9.46 17.12 5.27
C PHE A 4 9.42 17.67 3.85
N ALA A 5 9.10 16.80 2.91
CA ALA A 5 8.91 17.19 1.52
C ALA A 5 7.56 17.89 1.36
N THR A 6 7.44 18.73 0.33
CA THR A 6 6.17 19.31 -0.03
C THR A 6 5.34 18.25 -0.76
N ILE A 7 4.04 18.49 -0.90
CA ILE A 7 3.16 17.58 -1.65
C ILE A 7 3.62 17.47 -3.10
N ASP A 8 4.03 18.57 -3.72
CA ASP A 8 4.51 18.55 -5.10
C ASP A 8 5.76 17.70 -5.27
N GLU A 9 6.69 17.78 -4.31
CA GLU A 9 7.89 16.94 -4.32
C GLU A 9 7.53 15.47 -4.15
N ALA A 10 6.59 15.15 -3.25
CA ALA A 10 6.14 13.78 -3.03
C ALA A 10 5.48 13.21 -4.29
N LEU A 11 4.63 13.99 -4.95
CA LEU A 11 3.98 13.56 -6.19
C LEU A 11 5.00 13.32 -7.29
N GLN A 12 6.04 14.14 -7.38
CA GLN A 12 7.10 13.96 -8.36
C GLN A 12 7.88 12.67 -8.09
N ASP A 13 8.18 12.39 -6.83
CA ASP A 13 8.86 11.15 -6.44
C ASP A 13 8.04 9.93 -6.83
N LEU A 14 6.72 9.98 -6.62
CA LEU A 14 5.84 8.88 -7.04
C LEU A 14 5.85 8.69 -8.56
N ARG A 15 5.84 9.78 -9.33
CA ARG A 15 5.92 9.71 -10.79
C ARG A 15 7.26 9.14 -11.26
N ASP A 16 8.30 9.37 -10.50
CA ASP A 16 9.64 8.88 -10.82
C ASP A 16 9.87 7.43 -10.36
N GLY A 17 8.86 6.80 -9.82
CA GLY A 17 8.95 5.41 -9.38
C GLY A 17 9.63 5.22 -8.04
N LYS A 18 9.73 6.28 -7.25
CA LYS A 18 10.39 6.20 -5.94
C LYS A 18 9.41 5.83 -4.85
N LEU A 19 9.95 5.32 -3.75
CA LEU A 19 9.18 5.12 -2.54
C LEU A 19 9.16 6.42 -1.78
N ILE A 20 8.02 6.74 -1.17
CA ILE A 20 7.92 7.86 -0.23
C ILE A 20 7.49 7.34 1.13
N LEU A 21 7.85 8.05 2.18
CA LEU A 21 7.42 7.74 3.53
C LEU A 21 6.35 8.75 3.92
N VAL A 22 5.15 8.29 4.19
CA VAL A 22 4.05 9.12 4.63
C VAL A 22 3.84 8.88 6.13
N ILE A 23 3.85 9.96 6.88
CA ILE A 23 3.70 9.90 8.32
C ILE A 23 2.35 10.45 8.71
N ASP A 24 1.67 9.70 9.57
CA ASP A 24 0.42 10.06 10.12
C ASP A 24 0.59 11.04 11.29
N ASP A 25 -0.51 11.69 11.70
CA ASP A 25 -0.49 12.60 12.83
C ASP A 25 -0.23 11.80 14.11
N PRO A 26 0.65 12.28 15.01
CA PRO A 26 0.88 11.61 16.29
C PRO A 26 -0.38 11.39 17.13
N ASP A 27 -1.38 12.26 16.95
CA ASP A 27 -2.66 12.15 17.66
C ASP A 27 -3.60 11.12 17.04
N ARG A 28 -3.25 10.56 15.90
CA ARG A 28 -4.03 9.52 15.24
C ARG A 28 -3.34 8.17 15.47
N GLU A 29 -2.73 7.58 14.45
CA GLU A 29 -2.08 6.28 14.62
C GLU A 29 -0.60 6.41 14.90
N ASN A 30 -0.01 7.56 14.62
CA ASN A 30 1.41 7.84 14.77
C ASN A 30 2.28 6.76 14.10
N GLU A 31 1.89 6.39 12.89
CA GLU A 31 2.60 5.38 12.12
C GLU A 31 3.09 5.95 10.81
N GLY A 32 4.09 5.32 10.24
CA GLY A 32 4.60 5.66 8.91
C GLY A 32 4.36 4.54 7.92
N ASP A 33 4.08 4.90 6.67
CA ASP A 33 3.86 3.94 5.60
C ASP A 33 4.78 4.23 4.43
N LEU A 34 5.40 3.20 3.86
CA LEU A 34 6.12 3.34 2.61
C LEU A 34 5.13 3.15 1.47
N ILE A 35 5.13 4.08 0.54
CA ILE A 35 4.18 4.10 -0.56
C ILE A 35 4.91 4.25 -1.89
N CYS A 36 4.45 3.54 -2.91
CA CYS A 36 4.86 3.80 -4.29
C CYS A 36 3.63 3.73 -5.19
N ALA A 37 3.74 4.28 -6.39
CA ALA A 37 2.68 4.14 -7.38
C ALA A 37 2.58 2.66 -7.81
N ALA A 38 1.36 2.17 -7.98
CA ALA A 38 1.14 0.75 -8.30
C ALA A 38 1.86 0.31 -9.58
N GLU A 39 1.95 1.19 -10.58
CA GLU A 39 2.67 0.88 -11.81
C GLU A 39 4.18 0.65 -11.59
N PHE A 40 4.70 1.10 -10.46
CA PHE A 40 6.09 0.89 -10.09
C PHE A 40 6.27 -0.12 -8.97
N ALA A 41 5.29 -1.00 -8.77
CA ALA A 41 5.38 -2.09 -7.81
C ALA A 41 6.27 -3.20 -8.33
N THR A 42 7.52 -2.88 -8.57
CA THR A 42 8.54 -3.81 -9.05
C THR A 42 8.97 -4.73 -7.92
N THR A 43 9.65 -5.82 -8.26
CA THR A 43 10.23 -6.72 -7.27
C THR A 43 11.15 -5.95 -6.31
N GLU A 44 11.93 -5.03 -6.86
CA GLU A 44 12.85 -4.22 -6.05
C GLU A 44 12.11 -3.35 -5.05
N ASN A 45 11.07 -2.63 -5.49
CA ASN A 45 10.29 -1.76 -4.61
C ASN A 45 9.50 -2.54 -3.56
N VAL A 46 8.88 -3.64 -3.95
CA VAL A 46 8.13 -4.48 -3.00
C VAL A 46 9.07 -5.09 -1.97
N ASN A 47 10.23 -5.54 -2.40
CA ASN A 47 11.25 -6.09 -1.49
C ASN A 47 11.76 -5.02 -0.52
N ALA A 48 11.94 -3.80 -0.99
CA ALA A 48 12.34 -2.68 -0.13
C ALA A 48 11.26 -2.40 0.93
N MET A 49 9.99 -2.41 0.54
CA MET A 49 8.89 -2.24 1.49
C MET A 49 8.90 -3.32 2.57
N ALA A 50 9.04 -4.57 2.16
CA ALA A 50 9.06 -5.70 3.09
C ALA A 50 10.25 -5.65 4.04
N SER A 51 11.42 -5.27 3.51
CA SER A 51 12.66 -5.27 4.30
C SER A 51 12.75 -4.09 5.25
N LEU A 52 12.30 -2.91 4.81
CA LEU A 52 12.46 -1.69 5.57
C LEU A 52 11.29 -1.40 6.51
N ALA A 53 10.08 -1.57 6.03
CA ALA A 53 8.90 -1.26 6.82
C ALA A 53 8.39 -2.44 7.65
N LYS A 54 8.59 -3.64 7.17
CA LYS A 54 8.24 -4.88 7.89
C LYS A 54 6.79 -4.98 8.34
N GLY A 55 5.91 -4.32 7.63
CA GLY A 55 4.50 -4.34 7.95
C GLY A 55 3.68 -5.09 6.91
N LEU A 56 2.37 -4.86 6.96
CA LEU A 56 1.46 -5.44 6.00
C LEU A 56 1.57 -4.69 4.67
N ILE A 57 1.70 -5.40 3.58
CA ILE A 57 1.70 -4.79 2.25
C ILE A 57 0.26 -4.77 1.74
N CYS A 58 -0.20 -3.58 1.40
CA CYS A 58 -1.56 -3.37 0.94
C CYS A 58 -1.56 -2.78 -0.46
N MET A 59 -2.53 -3.11 -1.26
CA MET A 59 -2.71 -2.52 -2.58
C MET A 59 -4.18 -2.14 -2.75
N PRO A 60 -4.53 -0.88 -2.48
CA PRO A 60 -5.90 -0.42 -2.69
C PRO A 60 -6.27 -0.50 -4.16
N MET A 61 -7.45 -0.98 -4.46
CA MET A 61 -7.91 -1.06 -5.84
C MET A 61 -9.44 -1.00 -5.90
N SER A 62 -9.96 -0.65 -7.06
CA SER A 62 -11.39 -0.58 -7.27
C SER A 62 -12.02 -1.97 -7.33
N LYS A 63 -13.34 -2.02 -7.12
CA LYS A 63 -14.09 -3.27 -7.29
C LYS A 63 -13.96 -3.82 -8.70
N GLU A 64 -13.91 -2.93 -9.69
CA GLU A 64 -13.75 -3.34 -11.08
C GLU A 64 -12.42 -4.02 -11.31
N MET A 65 -11.37 -3.47 -10.74
CA MET A 65 -10.03 -4.05 -10.85
C MET A 65 -9.96 -5.41 -10.16
N THR A 66 -10.55 -5.54 -8.98
CA THR A 66 -10.56 -6.82 -8.25
C THR A 66 -11.30 -7.89 -9.06
N LYS A 67 -12.40 -7.53 -9.71
CA LYS A 67 -13.13 -8.46 -10.56
C LYS A 67 -12.30 -8.90 -11.76
N LYS A 68 -11.61 -7.95 -12.38
CA LYS A 68 -10.77 -8.27 -13.52
C LYS A 68 -9.66 -9.23 -13.16
N LEU A 69 -9.09 -9.08 -11.97
CA LEU A 69 -7.98 -9.91 -11.52
C LEU A 69 -8.43 -11.22 -10.86
N GLY A 70 -9.73 -11.43 -10.74
CA GLY A 70 -10.24 -12.64 -10.08
C GLY A 70 -9.98 -12.68 -8.58
N LEU A 71 -9.94 -11.51 -7.94
CA LEU A 71 -9.70 -11.44 -6.52
C LEU A 71 -11.01 -11.40 -5.73
N ASP A 72 -11.03 -12.05 -4.59
CA ASP A 72 -12.19 -12.12 -3.74
C ASP A 72 -11.75 -11.98 -2.28
N GLN A 73 -12.71 -11.74 -1.39
CA GLN A 73 -12.37 -11.61 0.01
C GLN A 73 -11.86 -12.93 0.58
N MET A 74 -10.81 -12.87 1.35
CA MET A 74 -10.28 -14.06 2.01
C MET A 74 -11.19 -14.53 3.12
N VAL A 75 -11.95 -13.62 3.72
CA VAL A 75 -12.90 -13.92 4.77
C VAL A 75 -14.26 -13.34 4.39
N ALA A 76 -15.34 -14.07 4.67
CA ALA A 76 -16.69 -13.64 4.34
C ALA A 76 -17.13 -12.44 5.19
N VAL A 77 -16.67 -12.37 6.42
CA VAL A 77 -16.96 -11.25 7.32
C VAL A 77 -15.62 -10.67 7.78
N ASN A 78 -15.40 -9.39 7.45
CA ASN A 78 -14.18 -8.73 7.83
C ASN A 78 -14.34 -8.17 9.25
N THR A 79 -13.51 -8.64 10.17
CA THR A 79 -13.55 -8.22 11.56
C THR A 79 -12.42 -7.25 11.93
N ASP A 80 -11.62 -6.81 10.95
CA ASP A 80 -10.54 -5.89 11.23
C ASP A 80 -11.08 -4.53 11.66
N THR A 81 -10.51 -3.98 12.72
CA THR A 81 -10.94 -2.69 13.26
C THR A 81 -10.56 -1.50 12.39
N VAL A 82 -9.62 -1.66 11.49
CA VAL A 82 -9.15 -0.60 10.61
C VAL A 82 -9.72 -0.71 9.19
N SER A 83 -10.75 -1.49 9.02
CA SER A 83 -11.46 -1.63 7.75
C SER A 83 -10.63 -2.19 6.60
N TYR A 84 -9.64 -3.01 6.87
CA TYR A 84 -8.90 -3.68 5.83
C TYR A 84 -9.74 -4.83 5.29
N THR A 85 -9.64 -5.07 3.99
CA THR A 85 -10.25 -6.22 3.36
C THR A 85 -9.15 -7.15 2.89
N HIS A 86 -9.15 -8.37 3.38
CA HIS A 86 -8.19 -9.38 2.95
C HIS A 86 -8.70 -10.05 1.67
N LEU A 87 -7.87 -10.06 0.63
CA LEU A 87 -8.26 -10.60 -0.66
C LEU A 87 -7.44 -11.82 -1.03
N ARG A 88 -8.00 -12.64 -1.88
CA ARG A 88 -7.29 -13.78 -2.46
C ARG A 88 -7.63 -13.90 -3.94
N ALA A 89 -6.76 -14.52 -4.70
CA ALA A 89 -7.06 -14.86 -6.08
C ALA A 89 -7.93 -16.12 -6.11
N HIS A 90 -8.85 -16.19 -7.09
CA HIS A 90 -9.72 -17.33 -7.18
C HIS A 90 -8.96 -18.60 -7.52
N GLU A 91 -7.95 -18.51 -8.29
CA GLU A 91 -7.22 -19.65 -8.68
C GLU A 91 -5.88 -19.58 -8.18
N THR A 92 -5.60 -19.68 -7.00
CA THR A 92 -4.47 -19.49 -6.57
C THR A 92 -3.59 -20.16 -6.29
N VAL A 93 -2.60 -20.00 -6.63
CA VAL A 93 -1.50 -20.48 -5.97
C VAL A 93 -0.49 -19.44 -5.89
N LEU A 94 -0.29 -18.88 -4.85
CA LEU A 94 0.77 -17.94 -4.67
C LEU A 94 1.68 -18.32 -3.55
#